data_65f5c612736f6b07c932f82d7ff60e1c
#
_entry.id   65f5c612736f6b07c932f82d7ff60e1c
#
_cell.length_a   1.000
_cell.length_b   1.000
_cell.length_c   1.000
_cell.angle_alpha   90.00
_cell.angle_beta   90.00
_cell.angle_gamma   90.00
#
_symmetry.space_group_name_H-M   'P 1'
#
loop_
_entity.id
_entity.type
_entity.pdbx_description
1 polymer ?
#
loop_
_entity_poly.entity_id
_entity_poly.type
_entity_poly.pdbx_seq_one_letter_code
_entity_poly.pdbx_strand_id
1 'polypeptide(L)'
;MVLIPNALQPAQVEQVLLCDMIGRAIALVNDEHLSQAIGRFGQNVRLASKLCGWDIEIMTAPELERQIERAMEAFMQIDGMTEEVAQQLVEQGYLSFDDLSVIEPEALIEMGGYTEDQVNAIVEQAEERAAEQEAEEESRKQQEKADKERRAAEELDKLEDSVKPPTEPPAEAQ
;
A
#
# COMPACT_ATOMS: atom_id res chain seq x y z
N MET A 1 -6.73 -23.85 6.93
CA MET A 1 -6.14 -22.49 7.03
C MET A 1 -4.81 -22.46 7.79
N VAL A 2 -3.91 -23.39 7.53
CA VAL A 2 -2.60 -23.48 8.25
C VAL A 2 -1.44 -23.11 7.33
N LEU A 3 -1.68 -23.05 6.00
CA LEU A 3 -0.62 -22.88 5.02
C LEU A 3 0.03 -21.48 5.06
N ILE A 4 -0.79 -20.43 5.09
CA ILE A 4 -0.30 -19.03 5.08
C ILE A 4 0.52 -18.72 6.35
N PRO A 5 0.03 -18.99 7.58
CA PRO A 5 0.83 -18.79 8.78
C PRO A 5 2.13 -19.58 8.78
N ASN A 6 2.13 -20.81 8.26
CA ASN A 6 3.34 -21.62 8.17
C ASN A 6 4.33 -21.07 7.13
N ALA A 7 3.84 -20.55 6.02
CA ALA A 7 4.66 -19.95 4.98
C ALA A 7 5.34 -18.65 5.43
N LEU A 8 4.75 -17.94 6.40
CA LEU A 8 5.28 -16.69 6.95
C LEU A 8 6.22 -16.89 8.16
N GLN A 9 6.43 -18.14 8.60
CA GLN A 9 7.37 -18.41 9.71
C GLN A 9 8.76 -17.80 9.41
N PRO A 10 9.46 -17.30 10.44
CA PRO A 10 9.20 -17.42 11.88
C PRO A 10 8.26 -16.33 12.45
N ALA A 11 7.65 -15.47 11.63
CA ALA A 11 6.68 -14.49 12.10
C ALA A 11 5.41 -15.17 12.64
N GLN A 12 4.87 -14.61 13.71
CA GLN A 12 3.61 -15.08 14.28
C GLN A 12 2.45 -14.33 13.63
N VAL A 13 1.58 -15.07 12.94
CA VAL A 13 0.36 -14.55 12.35
C VAL A 13 -0.78 -14.77 13.32
N GLU A 14 -1.50 -13.71 13.67
CA GLU A 14 -2.64 -13.75 14.60
C GLU A 14 -3.91 -14.23 13.89
N GLN A 15 -4.16 -13.66 12.72
CA GLN A 15 -5.35 -13.95 11.94
C GLN A 15 -5.05 -13.87 10.44
N VAL A 16 -5.79 -14.65 9.66
CA VAL A 16 -5.78 -14.58 8.19
C VAL A 16 -7.21 -14.36 7.72
N LEU A 17 -7.43 -13.29 6.97
CA LEU A 17 -8.68 -12.98 6.29
C LEU A 17 -8.49 -13.36 4.82
N LEU A 18 -9.38 -14.18 4.28
CA LEU A 18 -9.35 -14.57 2.87
C LEU A 18 -10.40 -13.76 2.11
N CYS A 19 -9.96 -13.10 1.06
CA CYS A 19 -10.78 -12.33 0.14
C CYS A 19 -10.83 -13.11 -1.19
N ASP A 20 -11.70 -14.11 -1.23
CA ASP A 20 -11.77 -15.10 -2.33
C ASP A 20 -12.05 -14.43 -3.68
N MET A 21 -12.86 -13.37 -3.69
CA MET A 21 -13.26 -12.66 -4.91
C MET A 21 -12.09 -12.03 -5.66
N ILE A 22 -11.08 -11.56 -4.92
CA ILE A 22 -9.89 -10.91 -5.49
C ILE A 22 -8.61 -11.74 -5.34
N GLY A 23 -8.74 -12.98 -4.82
CA GLY A 23 -7.59 -13.87 -4.62
C GLY A 23 -6.56 -13.34 -3.62
N ARG A 24 -6.98 -12.45 -2.70
CA ARG A 24 -6.12 -11.82 -1.69
C ARG A 24 -6.29 -12.47 -0.32
N ALA A 25 -5.20 -12.52 0.43
CA ALA A 25 -5.20 -12.95 1.82
C ALA A 25 -4.54 -11.88 2.70
N ILE A 26 -5.26 -11.34 3.67
CA ILE A 26 -4.72 -10.38 4.62
C ILE A 26 -4.24 -11.15 5.85
N ALA A 27 -2.94 -11.11 6.11
CA ALA A 27 -2.33 -11.72 7.29
C ALA A 27 -2.09 -10.66 8.36
N LEU A 28 -2.84 -10.74 9.45
CA LEU A 28 -2.70 -9.84 10.59
C LEU A 28 -1.59 -10.31 11.51
N VAL A 29 -0.67 -9.42 11.80
CA VAL A 29 0.47 -9.64 12.70
C VAL A 29 0.61 -8.50 13.69
N ASN A 30 1.25 -8.76 14.81
CA ASN A 30 1.67 -7.71 15.73
C ASN A 30 2.82 -6.88 15.15
N ASP A 31 2.97 -5.63 15.61
CA ASP A 31 4.06 -4.72 15.19
C ASP A 31 5.45 -5.36 15.32
N GLU A 32 5.67 -6.15 16.37
CA GLU A 32 6.95 -6.84 16.61
C GLU A 32 7.28 -7.85 15.50
N HIS A 33 6.27 -8.47 14.90
CA HIS A 33 6.41 -9.48 13.85
C HIS A 33 6.27 -8.93 12.42
N LEU A 34 5.84 -7.68 12.26
CA LEU A 34 5.56 -7.07 10.96
C LEU A 34 6.77 -7.10 10.03
N SER A 35 7.91 -6.59 10.50
CA SER A 35 9.16 -6.59 9.72
C SER A 35 9.65 -8.00 9.36
N GLN A 36 9.43 -8.96 10.26
CA GLN A 36 9.81 -10.35 10.06
C GLN A 36 8.91 -11.06 9.05
N ALA A 37 7.60 -10.79 9.11
CA ALA A 37 6.62 -11.33 8.18
C ALA A 37 6.86 -10.82 6.76
N ILE A 38 7.11 -9.53 6.60
CA ILE A 38 7.45 -8.90 5.30
C ILE A 38 8.80 -9.44 4.80
N GLY A 39 9.80 -9.50 5.69
CA GLY A 39 11.16 -9.90 5.37
C GLY A 39 11.94 -8.81 4.62
N ARG A 40 13.25 -9.07 4.43
CA ARG A 40 14.14 -8.12 3.76
C ARG A 40 13.69 -7.91 2.32
N PHE A 41 13.40 -6.66 1.94
CA PHE A 41 12.87 -6.28 0.62
C PHE A 41 11.59 -7.01 0.21
N GLY A 42 10.76 -7.41 1.18
CA GLY A 42 9.52 -8.14 0.92
C GLY A 42 9.71 -9.58 0.46
N GLN A 43 10.89 -10.17 0.69
CA GLN A 43 11.18 -11.52 0.20
C GLN A 43 10.32 -12.59 0.87
N ASN A 44 10.07 -12.49 2.18
CA ASN A 44 9.32 -13.50 2.90
C ASN A 44 7.85 -13.56 2.43
N VAL A 45 7.18 -12.42 2.39
CA VAL A 45 5.80 -12.34 1.91
C VAL A 45 5.67 -12.78 0.46
N ARG A 46 6.61 -12.37 -0.42
CA ARG A 46 6.61 -12.77 -1.84
C ARG A 46 6.78 -14.27 -2.04
N LEU A 47 7.62 -14.91 -1.23
CA LEU A 47 7.79 -16.37 -1.26
C LEU A 47 6.55 -17.08 -0.74
N ALA A 48 5.95 -16.56 0.35
CA ALA A 48 4.72 -17.08 0.91
C ALA A 48 3.56 -16.99 -0.10
N SER A 49 3.39 -15.84 -0.78
CA SER A 49 2.39 -15.66 -1.84
C SER A 49 2.54 -16.68 -2.96
N LYS A 50 3.77 -16.89 -3.44
CA LYS A 50 4.06 -17.89 -4.47
C LYS A 50 3.79 -19.32 -4.02
N LEU A 51 4.07 -19.63 -2.75
CA LEU A 51 3.85 -20.97 -2.20
C LEU A 51 2.37 -21.26 -1.99
N CYS A 52 1.62 -20.27 -1.52
CA CYS A 52 0.20 -20.43 -1.18
C CYS A 52 -0.73 -20.21 -2.37
N GLY A 53 -0.28 -19.54 -3.44
CA GLY A 53 -1.10 -19.17 -4.58
C GLY A 53 -2.09 -18.03 -4.28
N TRP A 54 -1.82 -17.24 -3.24
CA TRP A 54 -2.61 -16.09 -2.80
C TRP A 54 -1.77 -14.82 -2.88
N ASP A 55 -2.39 -13.71 -3.21
CA ASP A 55 -1.76 -12.41 -3.00
C ASP A 55 -1.82 -12.07 -1.50
N ILE A 56 -0.68 -12.23 -0.80
CA ILE A 56 -0.63 -12.06 0.65
C ILE A 56 -0.21 -10.64 0.98
N GLU A 57 -1.09 -9.94 1.67
CA GLU A 57 -0.84 -8.63 2.27
C GLU A 57 -0.65 -8.79 3.77
N ILE A 58 0.38 -8.13 4.32
CA ILE A 58 0.72 -8.23 5.75
C ILE A 58 0.53 -6.87 6.38
N MET A 59 -0.29 -6.81 7.41
CA MET A 59 -0.56 -5.59 8.15
C MET A 59 -0.89 -5.87 9.62
N THR A 60 -0.99 -4.82 10.41
CA THR A 60 -1.50 -4.89 11.78
C THR A 60 -3.00 -4.65 11.81
N ALA A 61 -3.67 -5.06 12.90
CA ALA A 61 -5.11 -4.82 13.05
C ALA A 61 -5.47 -3.31 12.98
N PRO A 62 -4.73 -2.38 13.64
CA PRO A 62 -5.00 -0.95 13.49
C PRO A 62 -4.77 -0.41 12.08
N GLU A 63 -3.88 -1.03 11.30
CA GLU A 63 -3.69 -0.64 9.90
C GLU A 63 -4.87 -1.08 9.03
N LEU A 64 -5.36 -2.29 9.24
CA LEU A 64 -6.57 -2.77 8.56
C LEU A 64 -7.77 -1.88 8.85
N GLU A 65 -8.00 -1.52 10.11
CA GLU A 65 -9.09 -0.60 10.49
C GLU A 65 -8.99 0.73 9.73
N ARG A 66 -7.80 1.32 9.67
CA ARG A 66 -7.56 2.55 8.91
C ARG A 66 -7.77 2.38 7.40
N GLN A 67 -7.40 1.24 6.83
CA GLN A 67 -7.65 0.97 5.42
C GLN A 67 -9.14 0.82 5.13
N ILE A 68 -9.89 0.15 6.02
CA ILE A 68 -11.35 0.02 5.94
C ILE A 68 -12.02 1.40 5.96
N GLU A 69 -11.66 2.26 6.91
CA GLU A 69 -12.21 3.61 7.02
C GLU A 69 -11.94 4.43 5.73
N ARG A 70 -10.70 4.40 5.24
CA ARG A 70 -10.32 5.08 4.00
C ARG A 70 -11.05 4.55 2.77
N ALA A 71 -11.21 3.23 2.68
CA ALA A 71 -11.93 2.60 1.57
C ALA A 71 -13.41 3.02 1.57
N MET A 72 -14.05 3.03 2.74
CA MET A 72 -15.43 3.50 2.87
C MET A 72 -15.57 4.96 2.43
N GLU A 73 -14.70 5.85 2.92
CA GLU A 73 -14.69 7.27 2.53
C GLU A 73 -14.45 7.44 1.03
N ALA A 74 -13.55 6.66 0.45
CA ALA A 74 -13.21 6.70 -0.97
C ALA A 74 -14.39 6.22 -1.84
N PHE A 75 -14.99 5.09 -1.51
CA PHE A 75 -16.11 4.52 -2.27
C PHE A 75 -17.34 5.43 -2.22
N MET A 76 -17.60 6.10 -1.11
CA MET A 76 -18.66 7.07 -0.99
C MET A 76 -18.48 8.33 -1.86
N GLN A 77 -17.30 8.54 -2.45
CA GLN A 77 -17.05 9.61 -3.42
C GLN A 77 -17.42 9.24 -4.86
N ILE A 78 -17.74 7.97 -5.13
CA ILE A 78 -18.16 7.48 -6.44
C ILE A 78 -19.66 7.79 -6.60
N ASP A 79 -20.03 8.45 -7.69
CA ASP A 79 -21.41 8.73 -7.98
C ASP A 79 -22.22 7.43 -8.20
N GLY A 80 -23.31 7.31 -7.46
CA GLY A 80 -24.16 6.13 -7.49
C GLY A 80 -23.80 5.03 -6.48
N MET A 81 -22.68 5.14 -5.78
CA MET A 81 -22.33 4.20 -4.71
C MET A 81 -23.23 4.45 -3.48
N THR A 82 -23.76 3.37 -2.91
CA THR A 82 -24.51 3.43 -1.65
C THR A 82 -23.65 2.96 -0.49
N GLU A 83 -23.94 3.46 0.72
CA GLU A 83 -23.22 3.04 1.92
C GLU A 83 -23.28 1.52 2.15
N GLU A 84 -24.45 0.92 1.88
CA GLU A 84 -24.65 -0.52 2.02
C GLU A 84 -23.73 -1.33 1.07
N VAL A 85 -23.59 -0.89 -0.17
CA VAL A 85 -22.72 -1.54 -1.15
C VAL A 85 -21.25 -1.29 -0.83
N ALA A 86 -20.89 -0.08 -0.43
CA ALA A 86 -19.53 0.23 0.00
C ALA A 86 -19.10 -0.65 1.19
N GLN A 87 -20.00 -0.84 2.17
CA GLN A 87 -19.74 -1.74 3.30
C GLN A 87 -19.56 -3.19 2.85
N GLN A 88 -20.41 -3.70 1.97
CA GLN A 88 -20.29 -5.07 1.46
C GLN A 88 -18.97 -5.27 0.68
N LEU A 89 -18.57 -4.28 -0.12
CA LEU A 89 -17.30 -4.31 -0.83
C LEU A 89 -16.11 -4.43 0.13
N VAL A 90 -16.09 -3.60 1.17
CA VAL A 90 -15.04 -3.63 2.19
C VAL A 90 -15.04 -4.95 2.96
N GLU A 91 -16.20 -5.52 3.29
CA GLU A 91 -16.32 -6.84 3.94
C GLU A 91 -15.79 -7.98 3.06
N GLN A 92 -15.86 -7.82 1.73
CA GLN A 92 -15.30 -8.77 0.77
C GLN A 92 -13.81 -8.54 0.47
N GLY A 93 -13.22 -7.48 1.05
CA GLY A 93 -11.80 -7.18 0.96
C GLY A 93 -11.40 -6.23 -0.15
N TYR A 94 -12.36 -5.55 -0.79
CA TYR A 94 -12.08 -4.44 -1.69
C TYR A 94 -11.73 -3.21 -0.85
N LEU A 95 -10.47 -2.80 -0.86
CA LEU A 95 -9.96 -1.74 0.00
C LEU A 95 -9.36 -0.54 -0.79
N SER A 96 -9.39 -0.61 -2.12
CA SER A 96 -8.86 0.42 -3.00
C SER A 96 -9.70 0.61 -4.25
N PHE A 97 -9.47 1.71 -4.97
CA PHE A 97 -10.07 1.91 -6.29
C PHE A 97 -9.54 0.91 -7.32
N ASP A 98 -8.27 0.48 -7.19
CA ASP A 98 -7.69 -0.58 -8.03
C ASP A 98 -8.47 -1.89 -7.89
N ASP A 99 -8.83 -2.27 -6.66
CA ASP A 99 -9.62 -3.46 -6.42
C ASP A 99 -11.01 -3.33 -7.05
N LEU A 100 -11.62 -2.14 -6.98
CA LEU A 100 -12.93 -1.87 -7.55
C LEU A 100 -12.91 -1.83 -9.08
N SER A 101 -11.82 -1.40 -9.71
CA SER A 101 -11.67 -1.37 -11.16
C SER A 101 -11.65 -2.74 -11.82
N VAL A 102 -11.26 -3.77 -11.07
CA VAL A 102 -11.18 -5.16 -11.54
C VAL A 102 -12.34 -6.04 -11.07
N ILE A 103 -13.34 -5.45 -10.42
CA ILE A 103 -14.53 -6.19 -9.94
C ILE A 103 -15.33 -6.73 -11.10
N GLU A 104 -15.85 -7.96 -10.95
CA GLU A 104 -16.78 -8.51 -11.92
C GLU A 104 -18.11 -7.73 -11.87
N PRO A 105 -18.63 -7.25 -13.02
CA PRO A 105 -19.88 -6.46 -13.06
C PRO A 105 -21.06 -7.16 -12.37
N GLU A 106 -21.16 -8.47 -12.50
CA GLU A 106 -22.20 -9.28 -11.89
C GLU A 106 -22.21 -9.18 -10.36
N ALA A 107 -21.04 -9.05 -9.74
CA ALA A 107 -20.93 -8.90 -8.29
C ALA A 107 -21.57 -7.60 -7.80
N LEU A 108 -21.35 -6.47 -8.49
CA LEU A 108 -21.98 -5.19 -8.16
C LEU A 108 -23.50 -5.22 -8.41
N ILE A 109 -23.95 -5.91 -9.46
CA ILE A 109 -25.38 -6.09 -9.75
C ILE A 109 -26.05 -6.86 -8.61
N GLU A 110 -25.42 -7.95 -8.14
CA GLU A 110 -25.97 -8.77 -7.05
C GLU A 110 -25.98 -8.03 -5.70
N MET A 111 -24.94 -7.26 -5.40
CA MET A 111 -24.82 -6.51 -4.14
C MET A 111 -25.77 -5.32 -4.07
N GLY A 112 -25.83 -4.52 -5.14
CA GLY A 112 -26.53 -3.22 -5.12
C GLY A 112 -27.79 -3.16 -5.95
N GLY A 113 -28.11 -4.21 -6.72
CA GLY A 113 -29.23 -4.18 -7.68
C GLY A 113 -29.04 -3.17 -8.80
N TYR A 114 -27.81 -2.83 -9.12
CA TYR A 114 -27.47 -1.88 -10.18
C TYR A 114 -27.79 -2.42 -11.57
N THR A 115 -28.00 -1.51 -12.49
CA THR A 115 -28.04 -1.83 -13.92
C THR A 115 -26.62 -1.92 -14.49
N GLU A 116 -26.44 -2.59 -15.63
CA GLU A 116 -25.15 -2.65 -16.32
C GLU A 116 -24.53 -1.25 -16.58
N ASP A 117 -25.37 -0.29 -16.97
CA ASP A 117 -24.93 1.10 -17.22
C ASP A 117 -24.39 1.76 -15.94
N GLN A 118 -25.05 1.51 -14.80
CA GLN A 118 -24.60 2.04 -13.50
C GLN A 118 -23.31 1.37 -13.05
N VAL A 119 -23.16 0.08 -13.22
CA VAL A 119 -21.92 -0.64 -12.92
C VAL A 119 -20.77 -0.13 -13.76
N ASN A 120 -20.97 0.04 -15.06
CA ASN A 120 -19.95 0.59 -15.95
C ASN A 120 -19.51 1.98 -15.53
N ALA A 121 -20.46 2.85 -15.13
CA ALA A 121 -20.15 4.19 -14.64
C ALA A 121 -19.38 4.16 -13.30
N ILE A 122 -19.68 3.23 -12.41
CA ILE A 122 -18.94 3.06 -11.15
C ILE A 122 -17.49 2.56 -11.40
N VAL A 123 -17.35 1.57 -12.28
CA VAL A 123 -16.03 1.02 -12.63
C VAL A 123 -15.17 2.07 -13.34
N GLU A 124 -15.73 2.82 -14.31
CA GLU A 124 -15.01 3.90 -15.01
C GLU A 124 -14.50 4.97 -14.03
N GLN A 125 -15.35 5.41 -13.08
CA GLN A 125 -14.93 6.34 -12.03
C GLN A 125 -13.84 5.74 -11.12
N ALA A 126 -13.93 4.45 -10.81
CA ALA A 126 -12.91 3.78 -10.01
C ALA A 126 -11.56 3.73 -10.75
N GLU A 127 -11.56 3.43 -12.06
CA GLU A 127 -10.36 3.45 -12.90
C GLU A 127 -9.72 4.84 -12.96
N GLU A 128 -10.52 5.89 -13.16
CA GLU A 128 -10.03 7.27 -13.15
C GLU A 128 -9.39 7.65 -11.83
N ARG A 129 -10.05 7.32 -10.70
CA ARG A 129 -9.53 7.59 -9.35
C ARG A 129 -8.29 6.78 -9.01
N ALA A 130 -8.23 5.52 -9.44
CA ALA A 130 -7.04 4.68 -9.28
C ALA A 130 -5.83 5.30 -10.02
N ALA A 131 -6.02 5.71 -11.26
CA ALA A 131 -4.97 6.36 -12.06
C ALA A 131 -4.50 7.69 -11.45
N GLU A 132 -5.43 8.51 -10.90
CA GLU A 132 -5.09 9.74 -10.20
C GLU A 132 -4.25 9.47 -8.95
N GLN A 133 -4.65 8.48 -8.14
CA GLN A 133 -3.91 8.10 -6.92
C GLN A 133 -2.52 7.57 -7.24
N GLU A 134 -2.38 6.73 -8.27
CA GLU A 134 -1.08 6.21 -8.69
C GLU A 134 -0.15 7.36 -9.13
N ALA A 135 -0.65 8.31 -9.93
CA ALA A 135 0.11 9.47 -10.36
C ALA A 135 0.55 10.37 -9.19
N GLU A 136 -0.32 10.58 -8.20
CA GLU A 136 0.01 11.34 -7.00
C GLU A 136 1.06 10.63 -6.14
N GLU A 137 0.94 9.31 -5.98
CA GLU A 137 1.92 8.50 -5.25
C GLU A 137 3.29 8.50 -5.93
N GLU A 138 3.33 8.36 -7.25
CA GLU A 138 4.59 8.43 -8.00
C GLU A 138 5.24 9.80 -7.86
N SER A 139 4.47 10.87 -7.97
CA SER A 139 4.95 12.25 -7.78
C SER A 139 5.52 12.45 -6.39
N ARG A 140 4.83 11.97 -5.34
CA ARG A 140 5.30 12.03 -3.95
C ARG A 140 6.59 11.25 -3.76
N LYS A 141 6.66 10.01 -4.27
CA LYS A 141 7.87 9.17 -4.19
C LYS A 141 9.07 9.82 -4.89
N GLN A 142 8.85 10.48 -6.02
CA GLN A 142 9.89 11.24 -6.74
C GLN A 142 10.37 12.45 -5.94
N GLN A 143 9.46 13.20 -5.32
CA GLN A 143 9.79 14.34 -4.47
C GLN A 143 10.56 13.91 -3.23
N GLU A 144 10.12 12.86 -2.54
CA GLU A 144 10.83 12.31 -1.37
C GLU A 144 12.25 11.84 -1.73
N LYS A 145 12.41 11.21 -2.89
CA LYS A 145 13.71 10.77 -3.38
C LYS A 145 14.63 11.97 -3.68
N ALA A 146 14.13 12.99 -4.38
CA ALA A 146 14.87 14.20 -4.68
C ALA A 146 15.27 14.97 -3.40
N ASP A 147 14.37 15.07 -2.42
CA ASP A 147 14.67 15.71 -1.13
C ASP A 147 15.72 14.93 -0.33
N LYS A 148 15.70 13.61 -0.40
CA LYS A 148 16.69 12.75 0.24
C LYS A 148 18.07 12.88 -0.39
N GLU A 149 18.13 12.94 -1.71
CA GLU A 149 19.34 13.16 -2.48
C GLU A 149 19.92 14.57 -2.20
N ARG A 150 19.06 15.60 -2.15
CA ARG A 150 19.48 16.98 -1.80
C ARG A 150 20.06 17.06 -0.39
N ARG A 151 19.38 16.45 0.61
CA ARG A 151 19.89 16.41 1.99
C ARG A 151 21.23 15.69 2.11
N ALA A 152 21.40 14.59 1.40
CA ALA A 152 22.64 13.84 1.37
C ALA A 152 23.79 14.67 0.72
N ALA A 153 23.50 15.42 -0.35
CA ALA A 153 24.45 16.31 -0.98
C ALA A 153 24.86 17.49 -0.08
N GLU A 154 23.90 18.10 0.63
CA GLU A 154 24.16 19.16 1.60
C GLU A 154 24.99 18.68 2.82
N GLU A 155 24.81 17.43 3.25
CA GLU A 155 25.64 16.83 4.30
C GLU A 155 27.08 16.58 3.83
N LEU A 156 27.23 16.09 2.61
CA LEU A 156 28.57 15.90 1.99
C LEU A 156 29.32 17.23 1.86
N ASP A 157 28.69 18.29 1.38
CA ASP A 157 29.31 19.62 1.22
C ASP A 157 29.75 20.21 2.57
N LYS A 158 28.95 20.04 3.63
CA LYS A 158 29.31 20.43 5.00
C LYS A 158 30.50 19.66 5.56
N LEU A 159 30.62 18.36 5.21
CA LEU A 159 31.76 17.55 5.63
C LEU A 159 33.04 17.96 4.89
N GLU A 160 32.95 18.26 3.59
CA GLU A 160 34.10 18.72 2.80
C GLU A 160 34.60 20.09 3.28
N ASP A 161 33.70 21.01 3.65
CA ASP A 161 34.07 22.32 4.16
C ASP A 161 34.71 22.26 5.57
N SER A 162 34.34 21.23 6.36
CA SER A 162 34.95 21.00 7.69
C SER A 162 36.33 20.36 7.64
N VAL A 163 36.74 19.78 6.50
CA VAL A 163 38.03 19.09 6.31
C VAL A 163 39.11 19.99 5.64
N LYS A 164 38.76 21.20 5.19
CA LYS A 164 39.76 22.13 4.64
C LYS A 164 40.80 22.47 5.69
N PRO A 165 42.11 22.21 5.44
CA PRO A 165 43.17 22.61 6.38
C PRO A 165 43.25 24.15 6.47
N PRO A 166 43.60 24.69 7.64
CA PRO A 166 43.75 26.14 7.80
C PRO A 166 44.81 26.65 6.82
N THR A 167 44.44 27.64 6.01
CA THR A 167 45.37 28.35 5.13
C THR A 167 46.43 28.97 5.99
N GLU A 168 47.68 28.54 5.80
CA GLU A 168 48.85 29.19 6.42
C GLU A 168 48.89 30.68 6.04
N PRO A 169 49.14 31.57 7.01
CA PRO A 169 49.34 32.97 6.70
C PRO A 169 50.64 33.16 5.90
N PRO A 170 50.71 34.13 4.96
CA PRO A 170 51.92 34.36 4.17
C PRO A 170 53.07 34.76 5.09
N ALA A 171 54.19 34.04 4.94
CA ALA A 171 55.42 34.38 5.63
C ALA A 171 55.88 35.79 5.24
N GLU A 172 55.95 36.75 6.22
CA GLU A 172 56.53 38.01 6.04
C GLU A 172 58.03 37.82 5.78
N ALA A 173 58.50 38.33 4.62
CA ALA A 173 59.88 38.45 4.26
C ALA A 173 60.51 39.65 5.03
N GLN A 174 61.59 39.37 5.79
CA GLN A 174 62.56 40.34 6.19
C GLN A 174 63.76 40.28 5.27
#